data_1d172ea8b356452bd659d3e8426b97c7
#
_entry.id   1d172ea8b356452bd659d3e8426b97c7
#
_cell.length_a   1.000
_cell.length_b   1.000
_cell.length_c   1.000
_cell.angle_alpha   90.00
_cell.angle_beta   90.00
_cell.angle_gamma   90.00
#
_symmetry.space_group_name_H-M   'P 1'
#
loop_
_entity.id
_entity.type
_entity.pdbx_description
1 polymer ?
#
loop_
_entity_poly.entity_id
_entity_poly.type
_entity_poly.pdbx_seq_one_letter_code
_entity_poly.pdbx_strand_id
1 'polypeptide(L)'
;MKKPGYYSSGEFARMAHVTLRTIRYYDKQNILKPSYVTEAGARFYTDEDFARLQQILLLKYLGFSLDDIRDMTIDDADYHFMLNSLNIQLKLVRDRIEQMQLVEQAIQDTSDLIQKEHSIDWSQMLNLIHLTGMEKSMKNQYQDASNISARINLHSLYSQNTTGWFPWIFEQLELKPGMKVLELGCGDGTLWNVDRDKIPEQTEIVVSDISDGMLRDARRTIGADDSRFRFRVFDAGRIPYDEDSFDLVIANHVLFYCEDIPKVCKEVKRVLKPGGRFVCSTYGNDHMREVSELVQKFDDRIVLAAKNLYERFGKENGEEILQKDFEKIEWRRYEDSLIVPEPEPLISYILSCHGNQGQYILDHYKEFQSYVRKKTEGGFHITKDAGIFVGYIG
;
A
#
# COMPACT_ATOMS: atom_id res chain seq x y z
N MET A 1 -34.20 19.82 -33.55
CA MET A 1 -35.44 19.34 -32.90
C MET A 1 -35.05 18.62 -31.63
N LYS A 2 -35.69 18.95 -30.51
CA LYS A 2 -35.42 18.26 -29.21
C LYS A 2 -36.13 16.91 -29.29
N LYS A 3 -35.38 15.81 -29.22
CA LYS A 3 -35.92 14.46 -29.21
C LYS A 3 -36.50 14.21 -27.80
N PRO A 4 -37.79 13.87 -27.63
CA PRO A 4 -38.35 13.59 -26.31
C PRO A 4 -37.54 12.51 -25.60
N GLY A 5 -37.26 12.68 -24.30
CA GLY A 5 -36.49 11.74 -23.50
C GLY A 5 -34.96 11.85 -23.66
N TYR A 6 -34.44 12.86 -24.38
CA TYR A 6 -33.00 13.12 -24.51
C TYR A 6 -32.63 14.50 -23.98
N TYR A 7 -31.62 14.56 -23.16
CA TYR A 7 -31.06 15.77 -22.53
C TYR A 7 -29.70 16.07 -23.11
N SER A 8 -29.45 17.33 -23.47
CA SER A 8 -28.12 17.78 -23.84
C SER A 8 -27.20 17.73 -22.63
N SER A 9 -25.87 17.64 -22.84
CA SER A 9 -24.89 17.63 -21.73
C SER A 9 -25.08 18.77 -20.73
N GLY A 10 -25.52 19.96 -21.20
CA GLY A 10 -25.75 21.11 -20.35
C GLY A 10 -27.03 21.02 -19.52
N GLU A 11 -28.10 20.46 -20.09
CA GLU A 11 -29.34 20.16 -19.35
C GLU A 11 -29.12 19.08 -18.33
N PHE A 12 -28.45 18.01 -18.72
CA PHE A 12 -28.10 16.88 -17.90
C PHE A 12 -27.23 17.27 -16.68
N ALA A 13 -26.22 18.09 -16.89
CA ALA A 13 -25.39 18.61 -15.82
C ALA A 13 -26.18 19.46 -14.81
N ARG A 14 -27.12 20.30 -15.30
CA ARG A 14 -27.98 21.12 -14.44
C ARG A 14 -28.94 20.27 -13.61
N MET A 15 -29.52 19.23 -14.20
CA MET A 15 -30.43 18.31 -13.49
C MET A 15 -29.71 17.59 -12.33
N ALA A 16 -28.44 17.25 -12.51
CA ALA A 16 -27.64 16.55 -11.50
C ALA A 16 -26.87 17.50 -10.55
N HIS A 17 -27.04 18.81 -10.70
CA HIS A 17 -26.28 19.82 -9.93
C HIS A 17 -24.75 19.65 -10.02
N VAL A 18 -24.25 19.24 -11.18
CA VAL A 18 -22.81 19.11 -11.46
C VAL A 18 -22.38 20.03 -12.60
N THR A 19 -21.07 20.19 -12.79
CA THR A 19 -20.55 20.99 -13.90
C THR A 19 -20.59 20.23 -15.23
N LEU A 20 -20.71 20.94 -16.34
CA LEU A 20 -20.56 20.36 -17.68
C LEU A 20 -19.18 19.69 -17.85
N ARG A 21 -18.16 20.20 -17.18
CA ARG A 21 -16.82 19.62 -17.16
C ARG A 21 -16.83 18.24 -16.52
N THR A 22 -17.60 18.05 -15.45
CA THR A 22 -17.77 16.76 -14.76
C THR A 22 -18.38 15.70 -15.68
N ILE A 23 -19.47 16.06 -16.40
CA ILE A 23 -20.12 15.13 -17.34
C ILE A 23 -19.17 14.72 -18.47
N ARG A 24 -18.45 15.69 -19.05
CA ARG A 24 -17.45 15.40 -20.10
C ARG A 24 -16.28 14.58 -19.59
N TYR A 25 -15.90 14.78 -18.34
CA TYR A 25 -14.83 14.01 -17.72
C TYR A 25 -15.26 12.55 -17.53
N TYR A 26 -16.47 12.30 -17.04
CA TYR A 26 -17.00 10.94 -16.88
C TYR A 26 -17.17 10.20 -18.21
N ASP A 27 -17.58 10.90 -19.28
CA ASP A 27 -17.59 10.33 -20.63
C ASP A 27 -16.19 9.95 -21.09
N LYS A 28 -15.21 10.84 -20.90
CA LYS A 28 -13.79 10.57 -21.26
C LYS A 28 -13.20 9.39 -20.49
N GLN A 29 -13.58 9.20 -19.24
CA GLN A 29 -13.12 8.12 -18.37
C GLN A 29 -13.91 6.80 -18.56
N ASN A 30 -14.82 6.72 -19.50
CA ASN A 30 -15.69 5.56 -19.76
C ASN A 30 -16.60 5.17 -18.57
N ILE A 31 -16.92 6.12 -17.67
CA ILE A 31 -17.75 5.89 -16.49
C ILE A 31 -19.22 6.15 -16.81
N LEU A 32 -19.49 7.20 -17.61
CA LEU A 32 -20.82 7.59 -18.05
C LEU A 32 -20.78 7.98 -19.53
N LYS A 33 -21.26 7.09 -20.39
CA LYS A 33 -21.35 7.32 -21.82
C LYS A 33 -22.68 7.99 -22.19
N PRO A 34 -22.68 8.91 -23.16
CA PRO A 34 -23.93 9.42 -23.71
C PRO A 34 -24.69 8.31 -24.52
N SER A 35 -25.97 8.22 -24.34
CA SER A 35 -26.81 7.29 -25.11
C SER A 35 -26.89 7.64 -26.60
N TYR A 36 -26.61 8.91 -26.97
CA TYR A 36 -26.57 9.34 -28.35
C TYR A 36 -25.56 10.46 -28.58
N VAL A 37 -24.81 10.33 -29.67
CA VAL A 37 -23.89 11.37 -30.16
C VAL A 37 -24.25 11.72 -31.59
N THR A 38 -24.41 13.01 -31.88
CA THR A 38 -24.68 13.45 -33.26
C THR A 38 -23.42 13.39 -34.12
N GLU A 39 -23.57 13.43 -35.45
CA GLU A 39 -22.46 13.55 -36.41
C GLU A 39 -21.58 14.78 -36.11
N ALA A 40 -22.17 15.83 -35.60
CA ALA A 40 -21.43 17.05 -35.17
C ALA A 40 -20.79 16.93 -33.77
N GLY A 41 -20.81 15.74 -33.12
CA GLY A 41 -20.20 15.48 -31.83
C GLY A 41 -21.00 15.98 -30.60
N ALA A 42 -22.27 16.40 -30.78
CA ALA A 42 -23.11 16.78 -29.65
C ALA A 42 -23.61 15.54 -28.90
N ARG A 43 -23.53 15.56 -27.58
CA ARG A 43 -23.84 14.43 -26.67
C ARG A 43 -25.20 14.59 -26.05
N PHE A 44 -25.97 13.51 -26.03
CA PHE A 44 -27.29 13.44 -25.45
C PHE A 44 -27.42 12.23 -24.52
N TYR A 45 -28.12 12.43 -23.42
CA TYR A 45 -28.29 11.46 -22.31
C TYR A 45 -29.78 11.21 -22.09
N THR A 46 -30.11 10.04 -21.53
CA THR A 46 -31.46 9.61 -21.20
C THR A 46 -31.74 9.63 -19.70
N ASP A 47 -32.97 9.27 -19.30
CA ASP A 47 -33.31 9.09 -17.88
C ASP A 47 -32.55 7.90 -17.26
N GLU A 48 -32.22 6.87 -18.03
CA GLU A 48 -31.39 5.74 -17.60
C GLU A 48 -29.95 6.21 -17.32
N ASP A 49 -29.40 7.04 -18.21
CA ASP A 49 -28.10 7.66 -17.96
C ASP A 49 -28.11 8.55 -16.69
N PHE A 50 -29.27 9.18 -16.40
CA PHE A 50 -29.45 9.99 -15.21
C PHE A 50 -29.44 9.15 -13.94
N ALA A 51 -30.14 8.01 -13.94
CA ALA A 51 -30.06 7.06 -12.81
C ALA A 51 -28.63 6.57 -12.59
N ARG A 52 -27.91 6.28 -13.69
CA ARG A 52 -26.50 5.90 -13.63
C ARG A 52 -25.62 7.02 -13.07
N LEU A 53 -25.84 8.27 -13.48
CA LEU A 53 -25.13 9.42 -12.92
C LEU A 53 -25.39 9.58 -11.42
N GLN A 54 -26.64 9.38 -10.97
CA GLN A 54 -26.98 9.43 -9.55
C GLN A 54 -26.21 8.37 -8.74
N GLN A 55 -26.10 7.15 -9.26
CA GLN A 55 -25.29 6.08 -8.64
C GLN A 55 -23.82 6.49 -8.56
N ILE A 56 -23.25 7.03 -9.65
CA ILE A 56 -21.87 7.51 -9.69
C ILE A 56 -21.64 8.60 -8.63
N LEU A 57 -22.54 9.56 -8.54
CA LEU A 57 -22.42 10.67 -7.58
C LEU A 57 -22.55 10.19 -6.13
N LEU A 58 -23.43 9.22 -5.86
CA LEU A 58 -23.55 8.60 -4.55
C LEU A 58 -22.26 7.88 -4.15
N LEU A 59 -21.72 7.05 -5.05
CA LEU A 59 -20.47 6.33 -4.80
C LEU A 59 -19.29 7.28 -4.61
N LYS A 60 -19.23 8.37 -5.39
CA LYS A 60 -18.23 9.44 -5.17
C LYS A 60 -18.38 10.11 -3.82
N TYR A 61 -19.59 10.40 -3.41
CA TYR A 61 -19.88 10.96 -2.09
C TYR A 61 -19.42 10.02 -0.95
N LEU A 62 -19.60 8.72 -1.15
CA LEU A 62 -19.13 7.67 -0.23
C LEU A 62 -17.62 7.45 -0.27
N GLY A 63 -16.87 8.15 -1.15
CA GLY A 63 -15.41 8.13 -1.18
C GLY A 63 -14.77 7.15 -2.16
N PHE A 64 -15.56 6.46 -3.02
CA PHE A 64 -15.03 5.56 -4.03
C PHE A 64 -14.18 6.29 -5.09
N SER A 65 -13.13 5.64 -5.58
CA SER A 65 -12.38 6.13 -6.73
C SER A 65 -13.21 6.04 -8.01
N LEU A 66 -12.82 6.71 -9.09
CA LEU A 66 -13.54 6.61 -10.36
C LEU A 66 -13.32 5.25 -11.03
N ASP A 67 -12.19 4.61 -10.77
CA ASP A 67 -11.92 3.26 -11.29
C ASP A 67 -12.82 2.22 -10.60
N ASP A 68 -12.95 2.30 -9.27
CA ASP A 68 -13.89 1.46 -8.51
C ASP A 68 -15.34 1.62 -9.04
N ILE A 69 -15.75 2.88 -9.27
CA ILE A 69 -17.09 3.18 -9.78
C ILE A 69 -17.30 2.63 -11.19
N ARG A 70 -16.30 2.70 -12.06
CA ARG A 70 -16.37 2.15 -13.42
C ARG A 70 -16.61 0.64 -13.36
N ASP A 71 -15.87 -0.06 -12.51
CA ASP A 71 -15.96 -1.51 -12.38
C ASP A 71 -17.32 -1.94 -11.78
N MET A 72 -17.94 -1.08 -10.94
CA MET A 72 -19.27 -1.30 -10.35
C MET A 72 -20.46 -1.06 -11.30
N THR A 73 -20.31 -0.18 -12.30
CA THR A 73 -21.45 0.29 -13.13
C THR A 73 -21.54 -0.39 -14.50
N ILE A 74 -20.56 -1.21 -14.89
CA ILE A 74 -20.47 -1.76 -16.26
C ILE A 74 -21.22 -3.08 -16.42
N ASP A 75 -21.34 -3.91 -15.39
CA ASP A 75 -22.14 -5.14 -15.41
C ASP A 75 -23.17 -5.15 -14.28
N ASP A 76 -24.26 -5.95 -14.45
CA ASP A 76 -25.30 -6.16 -13.43
C ASP A 76 -24.65 -6.45 -12.07
N ALA A 77 -24.60 -5.39 -11.25
CA ALA A 77 -23.78 -5.33 -10.06
C ALA A 77 -24.15 -6.47 -9.11
N ASP A 78 -23.23 -7.38 -8.90
CA ASP A 78 -23.37 -8.39 -7.87
C ASP A 78 -23.66 -7.68 -6.54
N TYR A 79 -24.88 -7.88 -6.02
CA TYR A 79 -25.34 -7.32 -4.75
C TYR A 79 -24.34 -7.54 -3.61
N HIS A 80 -23.63 -8.67 -3.62
CA HIS A 80 -22.58 -8.99 -2.66
C HIS A 80 -21.36 -8.08 -2.80
N PHE A 81 -20.97 -7.71 -4.03
CA PHE A 81 -19.88 -6.77 -4.28
C PHE A 81 -20.22 -5.37 -3.75
N MET A 82 -21.44 -4.89 -4.01
CA MET A 82 -21.92 -3.60 -3.51
C MET A 82 -21.95 -3.55 -1.98
N LEU A 83 -22.49 -4.59 -1.32
CA LEU A 83 -22.51 -4.70 0.14
C LEU A 83 -21.09 -4.74 0.72
N ASN A 84 -20.19 -5.50 0.12
CA ASN A 84 -18.81 -5.60 0.59
C ASN A 84 -18.12 -4.24 0.48
N SER A 85 -18.29 -3.55 -0.64
CA SER A 85 -17.73 -2.22 -0.86
C SER A 85 -18.28 -1.18 0.13
N LEU A 86 -19.58 -1.20 0.43
CA LEU A 86 -20.18 -0.34 1.44
C LEU A 86 -19.67 -0.67 2.86
N ASN A 87 -19.48 -1.95 3.18
CA ASN A 87 -18.91 -2.36 4.46
C ASN A 87 -17.46 -1.89 4.63
N ILE A 88 -16.68 -1.91 3.56
CA ILE A 88 -15.30 -1.37 3.55
C ILE A 88 -15.34 0.15 3.80
N GLN A 89 -16.21 0.89 3.10
CA GLN A 89 -16.37 2.33 3.33
C GLN A 89 -16.85 2.63 4.76
N LEU A 90 -17.78 1.83 5.29
CA LEU A 90 -18.23 1.96 6.67
C LEU A 90 -17.08 1.75 7.67
N LYS A 91 -16.21 0.78 7.41
CA LYS A 91 -15.00 0.54 8.20
C LYS A 91 -14.06 1.75 8.14
N LEU A 92 -13.79 2.29 6.94
CA LEU A 92 -12.95 3.48 6.77
C LEU A 92 -13.52 4.70 7.50
N VAL A 93 -14.84 4.89 7.48
CA VAL A 93 -15.51 5.97 8.22
C VAL A 93 -15.38 5.75 9.74
N ARG A 94 -15.54 4.52 10.23
CA ARG A 94 -15.37 4.19 11.64
C ARG A 94 -13.93 4.41 12.11
N ASP A 95 -12.96 3.95 11.35
CA ASP A 95 -11.53 4.16 11.63
C ASP A 95 -11.22 5.67 11.70
N ARG A 96 -11.85 6.48 10.83
CA ARG A 96 -11.71 7.94 10.84
C ARG A 96 -12.38 8.60 12.05
N ILE A 97 -13.52 8.10 12.48
CA ILE A 97 -14.21 8.55 13.69
C ILE A 97 -13.35 8.24 14.91
N GLU A 98 -12.84 7.02 15.05
CA GLU A 98 -11.97 6.61 16.14
C GLU A 98 -10.70 7.47 16.21
N GLN A 99 -10.09 7.75 15.05
CA GLN A 99 -8.95 8.64 14.96
C GLN A 99 -9.28 10.08 15.40
N MET A 100 -10.44 10.60 14.99
CA MET A 100 -10.88 11.94 15.43
C MET A 100 -11.18 11.99 16.93
N GLN A 101 -11.69 10.91 17.51
CA GLN A 101 -11.89 10.80 18.96
C GLN A 101 -10.55 10.81 19.73
N LEU A 102 -9.52 10.14 19.22
CA LEU A 102 -8.17 10.22 19.78
C LEU A 102 -7.60 11.63 19.74
N VAL A 103 -7.79 12.35 18.63
CA VAL A 103 -7.38 13.76 18.51
C VAL A 103 -8.17 14.65 19.47
N GLU A 104 -9.48 14.45 19.59
CA GLU A 104 -10.36 15.16 20.52
C GLU A 104 -9.89 14.95 21.97
N GLN A 105 -9.66 13.69 22.38
CA GLN A 105 -9.15 13.37 23.70
C GLN A 105 -7.82 14.05 24.00
N ALA A 106 -6.92 14.05 23.03
CA ALA A 106 -5.63 14.72 23.13
C ALA A 106 -5.73 16.23 23.35
N ILE A 107 -6.63 16.85 22.61
CA ILE A 107 -6.91 18.29 22.77
C ILE A 107 -7.49 18.55 24.16
N GLN A 108 -8.41 17.70 24.62
CA GLN A 108 -9.03 17.82 25.93
C GLN A 108 -8.01 17.66 27.07
N ASP A 109 -7.18 16.60 27.00
CA ASP A 109 -6.12 16.34 27.98
C ASP A 109 -5.13 17.51 28.08
N THR A 110 -4.76 18.07 26.92
CA THR A 110 -3.88 19.25 26.84
C THR A 110 -4.56 20.49 27.43
N SER A 111 -5.84 20.70 27.16
CA SER A 111 -6.63 21.80 27.72
C SER A 111 -6.72 21.72 29.24
N ASP A 112 -6.97 20.52 29.76
CA ASP A 112 -7.07 20.27 31.20
C ASP A 112 -5.71 20.47 31.92
N LEU A 113 -4.60 20.08 31.27
CA LEU A 113 -3.25 20.32 31.77
C LEU A 113 -2.92 21.80 31.84
N ILE A 114 -3.22 22.56 30.78
CA ILE A 114 -3.01 24.02 30.74
C ILE A 114 -3.82 24.70 31.84
N GLN A 115 -5.06 24.26 32.10
CA GLN A 115 -5.90 24.83 33.17
C GLN A 115 -5.35 24.51 34.58
N LYS A 116 -4.73 23.33 34.76
CA LYS A 116 -4.16 22.92 36.05
C LYS A 116 -2.82 23.53 36.35
N GLU A 117 -1.93 23.53 35.36
CA GLU A 117 -0.51 23.86 35.55
C GLU A 117 -0.15 25.29 35.14
N HIS A 118 -1.06 26.01 34.47
CA HIS A 118 -0.83 27.35 33.89
C HIS A 118 0.45 27.45 33.02
N SER A 119 0.89 26.31 32.49
CA SER A 119 2.06 26.18 31.61
C SER A 119 1.72 25.32 30.39
N ILE A 120 2.34 25.60 29.25
CA ILE A 120 2.13 24.87 28.01
C ILE A 120 3.34 24.00 27.71
N ASP A 121 3.20 22.67 27.79
CA ASP A 121 4.20 21.75 27.27
C ASP A 121 3.93 21.42 25.78
N TRP A 122 4.54 22.21 24.91
CA TRP A 122 4.41 22.05 23.47
C TRP A 122 4.99 20.72 22.94
N SER A 123 5.89 20.09 23.68
CA SER A 123 6.53 18.84 23.26
C SER A 123 5.57 17.66 23.29
N GLN A 124 4.72 17.58 24.31
CA GLN A 124 3.68 16.54 24.40
C GLN A 124 2.59 16.74 23.35
N MET A 125 2.19 17.97 23.10
CA MET A 125 1.19 18.31 22.08
C MET A 125 1.69 18.00 20.67
N LEU A 126 2.95 18.33 20.35
CA LEU A 126 3.58 17.97 19.08
C LEU A 126 3.71 16.45 18.89
N ASN A 127 4.09 15.70 19.92
CA ASN A 127 4.19 14.25 19.84
C ASN A 127 2.83 13.59 19.56
N LEU A 128 1.76 14.10 20.12
CA LEU A 128 0.41 13.56 19.89
C LEU A 128 -0.10 13.87 18.48
N ILE A 129 0.15 15.09 17.98
CA ILE A 129 -0.16 15.48 16.59
C ILE A 129 0.69 14.63 15.61
N HIS A 130 1.95 14.37 15.93
CA HIS A 130 2.79 13.48 15.12
C HIS A 130 2.30 12.04 15.12
N LEU A 131 1.93 11.47 16.27
CA LEU A 131 1.42 10.09 16.36
C LEU A 131 0.13 9.90 15.55
N THR A 132 -0.81 10.83 15.65
CA THR A 132 -2.07 10.77 14.88
C THR A 132 -1.85 11.05 13.38
N GLY A 133 -0.92 11.94 13.03
CA GLY A 133 -0.55 12.22 11.63
C GLY A 133 0.20 11.08 10.95
N MET A 134 1.04 10.37 11.69
CA MET A 134 1.85 9.25 11.17
C MET A 134 1.04 8.00 10.87
N GLU A 135 0.09 7.64 11.73
CA GLU A 135 -0.79 6.49 11.51
C GLU A 135 -1.64 6.68 10.26
N LYS A 136 -2.10 7.91 10.03
CA LYS A 136 -2.82 8.30 8.81
C LYS A 136 -1.94 8.25 7.56
N SER A 137 -0.68 8.66 7.67
CA SER A 137 0.28 8.59 6.56
C SER A 137 0.56 7.16 6.15
N MET A 138 0.76 6.24 7.09
CA MET A 138 1.03 4.83 6.79
C MET A 138 -0.19 4.12 6.16
N LYS A 139 -1.40 4.31 6.69
CA LYS A 139 -2.63 3.72 6.11
C LYS A 139 -2.95 4.24 4.71
N ASN A 140 -2.78 5.54 4.46
CA ASN A 140 -3.04 6.12 3.14
C ASN A 140 -2.05 5.66 2.06
N GLN A 141 -0.83 5.29 2.44
CA GLN A 141 0.23 4.88 1.50
C GLN A 141 -0.02 3.51 0.87
N TYR A 142 -0.61 2.59 1.64
CA TYR A 142 -0.99 1.27 1.12
C TYR A 142 -2.27 1.31 0.27
N GLN A 143 -3.00 2.41 0.31
CA GLN A 143 -4.16 2.63 -0.56
C GLN A 143 -3.77 3.20 -1.94
N ASP A 144 -2.55 3.73 -2.07
CA ASP A 144 -2.06 4.32 -3.33
C ASP A 144 -0.92 3.47 -3.92
N ALA A 145 -1.29 2.54 -4.80
CA ALA A 145 -0.35 1.68 -5.53
C ALA A 145 0.68 2.48 -6.35
N SER A 146 0.42 3.75 -6.68
CA SER A 146 1.34 4.58 -7.46
C SER A 146 2.65 4.89 -6.72
N ASN A 147 2.58 5.11 -5.41
CA ASN A 147 3.76 5.36 -4.58
C ASN A 147 4.62 4.10 -4.41
N ILE A 148 3.98 2.93 -4.33
CA ILE A 148 4.68 1.64 -4.29
C ILE A 148 5.38 1.39 -5.62
N SER A 149 4.72 1.69 -6.76
CA SER A 149 5.29 1.53 -8.09
C SER A 149 6.55 2.36 -8.29
N ALA A 150 6.59 3.62 -7.81
CA ALA A 150 7.80 4.46 -7.91
C ALA A 150 8.99 3.86 -7.15
N ARG A 151 8.74 3.23 -5.99
CA ARG A 151 9.78 2.54 -5.20
C ARG A 151 10.26 1.26 -5.86
N ILE A 152 9.33 0.41 -6.29
CA ILE A 152 9.65 -0.83 -7.00
C ILE A 152 10.44 -0.51 -8.26
N ASN A 153 10.06 0.54 -9.01
CA ASN A 153 10.73 0.94 -10.23
C ASN A 153 12.19 1.33 -10.01
N LEU A 154 12.52 2.12 -8.99
CA LEU A 154 13.91 2.47 -8.69
C LEU A 154 14.75 1.21 -8.45
N HIS A 155 14.24 0.28 -7.63
CA HIS A 155 14.93 -0.96 -7.32
C HIS A 155 15.05 -1.87 -8.54
N SER A 156 14.02 -1.99 -9.36
CA SER A 156 14.02 -2.86 -10.55
C SER A 156 14.94 -2.36 -11.66
N LEU A 157 15.01 -1.03 -11.88
CA LEU A 157 15.76 -0.45 -12.98
C LEU A 157 17.25 -0.37 -12.70
N TYR A 158 17.65 -0.18 -11.44
CA TYR A 158 19.05 0.16 -11.09
C TYR A 158 19.72 -0.85 -10.16
N SER A 159 19.03 -1.95 -9.81
CA SER A 159 19.61 -3.06 -9.06
C SER A 159 20.80 -3.66 -9.81
N GLN A 160 21.88 -3.91 -9.12
CA GLN A 160 23.05 -4.61 -9.64
C GLN A 160 22.90 -6.14 -9.53
N ASN A 161 21.91 -6.60 -8.78
CA ASN A 161 21.56 -8.01 -8.72
C ASN A 161 20.63 -8.38 -9.89
N THR A 162 21.10 -9.21 -10.79
CA THR A 162 20.37 -9.62 -11.99
C THR A 162 19.19 -10.56 -11.73
N THR A 163 19.18 -11.23 -10.57
CA THR A 163 18.06 -12.11 -10.18
C THR A 163 16.83 -11.28 -9.76
N GLY A 164 17.04 -10.14 -9.10
CA GLY A 164 15.96 -9.33 -8.55
C GLY A 164 15.41 -9.85 -7.23
N TRP A 165 14.73 -8.94 -6.49
CA TRP A 165 14.23 -9.22 -5.15
C TRP A 165 13.17 -10.32 -5.08
N PHE A 166 12.13 -10.21 -5.90
CA PHE A 166 11.02 -11.17 -5.85
C PHE A 166 11.42 -12.57 -6.33
N PRO A 167 12.14 -12.77 -7.43
CA PRO A 167 12.65 -14.07 -7.82
C PRO A 167 13.57 -14.68 -6.76
N TRP A 168 14.44 -13.84 -6.13
CA TRP A 168 15.31 -14.32 -5.06
C TRP A 168 14.49 -14.78 -3.83
N ILE A 169 13.47 -14.01 -3.38
CA ILE A 169 12.59 -14.47 -2.31
C ILE A 169 11.89 -15.77 -2.71
N PHE A 170 11.33 -15.82 -3.92
CA PHE A 170 10.62 -17.00 -4.39
C PHE A 170 11.49 -18.26 -4.30
N GLU A 171 12.77 -18.18 -4.66
CA GLU A 171 13.73 -19.28 -4.49
C GLU A 171 13.91 -19.67 -3.01
N GLN A 172 13.93 -18.69 -2.10
CA GLN A 172 14.08 -18.97 -0.65
C GLN A 172 12.84 -19.62 -0.04
N LEU A 173 11.69 -19.56 -0.69
CA LEU A 173 10.48 -20.25 -0.21
C LEU A 173 10.61 -21.78 -0.27
N GLU A 174 11.46 -22.32 -1.14
CA GLU A 174 11.72 -23.75 -1.30
C GLU A 174 10.40 -24.56 -1.40
N LEU A 175 9.51 -24.08 -2.27
CA LEU A 175 8.18 -24.67 -2.43
C LEU A 175 8.24 -26.13 -2.90
N LYS A 176 7.35 -26.96 -2.35
CA LYS A 176 7.20 -28.36 -2.72
C LYS A 176 5.75 -28.64 -3.15
N PRO A 177 5.52 -29.64 -4.00
CA PRO A 177 4.16 -30.05 -4.38
C PRO A 177 3.30 -30.37 -3.14
N GLY A 178 2.06 -29.90 -3.17
CA GLY A 178 1.08 -30.12 -2.11
C GLY A 178 1.23 -29.25 -0.86
N MET A 179 2.19 -28.32 -0.82
CA MET A 179 2.31 -27.37 0.28
C MET A 179 1.09 -26.45 0.38
N LYS A 180 0.71 -26.11 1.62
CA LYS A 180 -0.21 -25.02 1.95
C LYS A 180 0.57 -23.82 2.43
N VAL A 181 0.43 -22.73 1.72
CA VAL A 181 1.21 -21.50 1.93
C VAL A 181 0.28 -20.35 2.29
N LEU A 182 0.67 -19.54 3.26
CA LEU A 182 0.00 -18.30 3.61
C LEU A 182 0.96 -17.13 3.41
N GLU A 183 0.55 -16.11 2.65
CA GLU A 183 1.22 -14.82 2.61
C GLU A 183 0.41 -13.77 3.36
N LEU A 184 1.08 -13.09 4.29
CA LEU A 184 0.57 -11.96 5.05
C LEU A 184 1.06 -10.66 4.39
N GLY A 185 0.15 -9.74 4.05
CA GLY A 185 0.50 -8.48 3.40
C GLY A 185 1.05 -8.66 1.98
N CYS A 186 0.27 -9.28 1.10
CA CYS A 186 0.70 -9.62 -0.27
C CYS A 186 0.91 -8.41 -1.19
N GLY A 187 0.46 -7.22 -0.79
CA GLY A 187 0.50 -6.04 -1.64
C GLY A 187 -0.21 -6.27 -2.97
N ASP A 188 0.47 -5.95 -4.08
CA ASP A 188 -0.05 -6.11 -5.44
C ASP A 188 0.13 -7.53 -6.03
N GLY A 189 0.63 -8.49 -5.24
CA GLY A 189 0.82 -9.89 -5.64
C GLY A 189 2.03 -10.15 -6.54
N THR A 190 2.93 -9.19 -6.69
CA THR A 190 4.12 -9.31 -7.57
C THR A 190 4.96 -10.54 -7.24
N LEU A 191 5.12 -10.94 -5.97
CA LEU A 191 5.89 -12.13 -5.57
C LEU A 191 5.48 -13.40 -6.34
N TRP A 192 4.20 -13.59 -6.55
CA TRP A 192 3.66 -14.79 -7.20
C TRP A 192 3.61 -14.70 -8.71
N ASN A 193 3.56 -13.49 -9.25
CA ASN A 193 3.48 -13.27 -10.69
C ASN A 193 4.82 -13.49 -11.40
N VAL A 194 5.93 -13.15 -10.75
CA VAL A 194 7.27 -13.16 -11.37
C VAL A 194 7.71 -14.56 -11.75
N ASP A 195 7.41 -15.56 -10.91
CA ASP A 195 7.82 -16.96 -11.08
C ASP A 195 6.60 -17.92 -11.04
N ARG A 196 5.46 -17.47 -11.56
CA ARG A 196 4.19 -18.20 -11.53
C ARG A 196 4.28 -19.63 -12.07
N ASP A 197 5.05 -19.80 -13.16
CA ASP A 197 5.22 -21.10 -13.80
C ASP A 197 6.11 -22.06 -13.00
N LYS A 198 6.85 -21.55 -12.02
CA LYS A 198 7.69 -22.33 -11.11
C LYS A 198 6.94 -22.81 -9.86
N ILE A 199 5.70 -22.35 -9.65
CA ILE A 199 4.89 -22.83 -8.50
C ILE A 199 4.55 -24.28 -8.70
N PRO A 200 4.96 -25.18 -7.77
CA PRO A 200 4.72 -26.61 -7.92
C PRO A 200 3.24 -26.96 -7.99
N GLU A 201 2.94 -28.06 -8.66
CA GLU A 201 1.56 -28.57 -8.75
C GLU A 201 0.99 -28.88 -7.35
N GLN A 202 -0.33 -28.76 -7.23
CA GLN A 202 -1.08 -29.02 -5.98
C GLN A 202 -0.70 -28.09 -4.80
N THR A 203 0.05 -27.02 -5.04
CA THR A 203 0.30 -26.01 -4.01
C THR A 203 -0.98 -25.17 -3.80
N GLU A 204 -1.41 -25.03 -2.55
CA GLU A 204 -2.49 -24.13 -2.17
C GLU A 204 -1.92 -22.86 -1.55
N ILE A 205 -2.22 -21.69 -2.10
CA ILE A 205 -1.68 -20.43 -1.66
C ILE A 205 -2.81 -19.49 -1.23
N VAL A 206 -2.79 -19.10 0.04
CA VAL A 206 -3.63 -18.03 0.55
C VAL A 206 -2.83 -16.75 0.54
N VAL A 207 -3.24 -15.77 -0.25
CA VAL A 207 -2.69 -14.41 -0.24
C VAL A 207 -3.61 -13.50 0.55
N SER A 208 -3.05 -12.78 1.50
CA SER A 208 -3.82 -11.91 2.38
C SER A 208 -3.22 -10.52 2.49
N ASP A 209 -4.09 -9.55 2.66
CA ASP A 209 -3.72 -8.18 2.99
C ASP A 209 -4.81 -7.56 3.88
N ILE A 210 -4.46 -6.57 4.69
CA ILE A 210 -5.43 -5.79 5.45
C ILE A 210 -6.21 -4.83 4.53
N SER A 211 -5.63 -4.47 3.38
CA SER A 211 -6.21 -3.61 2.35
C SER A 211 -6.91 -4.44 1.27
N ASP A 212 -8.23 -4.26 1.15
CA ASP A 212 -8.99 -4.84 0.06
C ASP A 212 -8.55 -4.30 -1.32
N GLY A 213 -8.09 -3.03 -1.37
CA GLY A 213 -7.51 -2.44 -2.57
C GLY A 213 -6.29 -3.20 -3.06
N MET A 214 -5.35 -3.54 -2.16
CA MET A 214 -4.18 -4.35 -2.50
C MET A 214 -4.57 -5.74 -2.99
N LEU A 215 -5.57 -6.37 -2.38
CA LEU A 215 -6.05 -7.68 -2.83
C LEU A 215 -6.73 -7.64 -4.20
N ARG A 216 -7.40 -6.54 -4.56
CA ARG A 216 -7.90 -6.35 -5.93
C ARG A 216 -6.77 -6.28 -6.94
N ASP A 217 -5.71 -5.53 -6.63
CA ASP A 217 -4.53 -5.44 -7.48
C ASP A 217 -3.79 -6.78 -7.56
N ALA A 218 -3.63 -7.49 -6.44
CA ALA A 218 -3.07 -8.84 -6.43
C ALA A 218 -3.86 -9.82 -7.30
N ARG A 219 -5.21 -9.76 -7.29
CA ARG A 219 -6.05 -10.59 -8.17
C ARG A 219 -5.85 -10.27 -9.65
N ARG A 220 -5.63 -9.01 -10.01
CA ARG A 220 -5.33 -8.61 -11.39
C ARG A 220 -3.95 -9.09 -11.82
N THR A 221 -2.97 -8.96 -10.94
CA THR A 221 -1.58 -9.34 -11.20
C THR A 221 -1.40 -10.84 -11.29
N ILE A 222 -1.94 -11.61 -10.34
CA ILE A 222 -1.83 -13.07 -10.28
C ILE A 222 -2.79 -13.74 -11.26
N GLY A 223 -3.98 -13.16 -11.48
CA GLY A 223 -5.09 -13.74 -12.24
C GLY A 223 -6.11 -14.41 -11.32
N ALA A 224 -7.38 -13.99 -11.47
CA ALA A 224 -8.49 -14.45 -10.63
C ALA A 224 -8.85 -15.92 -10.85
N ASP A 225 -8.52 -16.48 -12.00
CA ASP A 225 -8.94 -17.83 -12.43
C ASP A 225 -7.94 -18.94 -12.01
N ASP A 226 -6.82 -18.59 -11.39
CA ASP A 226 -5.84 -19.57 -10.93
C ASP A 226 -6.32 -20.25 -9.64
N SER A 227 -6.75 -21.50 -9.75
CA SER A 227 -7.34 -22.26 -8.65
C SER A 227 -6.39 -22.53 -7.47
N ARG A 228 -5.08 -22.32 -7.67
CA ARG A 228 -4.09 -22.44 -6.59
C ARG A 228 -4.22 -21.32 -5.57
N PHE A 229 -4.78 -20.16 -5.94
CA PHE A 229 -4.81 -18.97 -5.12
C PHE A 229 -6.17 -18.72 -4.48
N ARG A 230 -6.12 -18.31 -3.20
CA ARG A 230 -7.27 -17.80 -2.45
C ARG A 230 -6.93 -16.43 -1.85
N PHE A 231 -7.77 -15.45 -2.12
CA PHE A 231 -7.57 -14.07 -1.66
C PHE A 231 -8.41 -13.78 -0.43
N ARG A 232 -7.83 -13.26 0.65
CA ARG A 232 -8.49 -13.04 1.94
C ARG A 232 -8.08 -11.72 2.57
N VAL A 233 -9.07 -10.92 3.01
CA VAL A 233 -8.83 -9.70 3.80
C VAL A 233 -8.82 -10.07 5.27
N PHE A 234 -7.71 -9.86 5.98
CA PHE A 234 -7.62 -9.93 7.43
C PHE A 234 -6.34 -9.29 7.97
N ASP A 235 -6.33 -9.03 9.28
CA ASP A 235 -5.17 -8.54 10.01
C ASP A 235 -4.23 -9.70 10.37
N ALA A 236 -2.93 -9.52 10.13
CA ALA A 236 -1.88 -10.51 10.46
C ALA A 236 -1.85 -10.86 11.96
N GLY A 237 -2.28 -9.95 12.84
CA GLY A 237 -2.44 -10.21 14.28
C GLY A 237 -3.65 -11.07 14.66
N ARG A 238 -4.47 -11.48 13.68
CA ARG A 238 -5.63 -12.38 13.88
C ARG A 238 -5.88 -13.19 12.61
N ILE A 239 -5.18 -14.29 12.46
CA ILE A 239 -5.26 -15.16 11.28
C ILE A 239 -6.50 -16.08 11.40
N PRO A 240 -7.48 -15.99 10.47
CA PRO A 240 -8.75 -16.72 10.56
C PRO A 240 -8.63 -18.17 10.03
N TYR A 241 -7.63 -18.88 10.51
CA TYR A 241 -7.36 -20.30 10.20
C TYR A 241 -7.07 -21.06 11.49
N ASP A 242 -7.32 -22.36 11.48
CA ASP A 242 -7.06 -23.25 12.59
C ASP A 242 -5.55 -23.45 12.81
N GLU A 243 -5.19 -24.02 13.97
CA GLU A 243 -3.83 -24.46 14.25
C GLU A 243 -3.35 -25.46 13.19
N ASP A 244 -2.05 -25.52 12.97
CA ASP A 244 -1.41 -26.50 12.06
C ASP A 244 -1.97 -26.50 10.62
N SER A 245 -2.37 -25.34 10.12
CA SER A 245 -3.01 -25.21 8.79
C SER A 245 -2.02 -25.09 7.64
N PHE A 246 -0.83 -24.53 7.86
CA PHE A 246 0.11 -24.14 6.81
C PHE A 246 1.49 -24.77 6.98
N ASP A 247 2.13 -25.11 5.87
CA ASP A 247 3.51 -25.58 5.80
C ASP A 247 4.51 -24.42 5.78
N LEU A 248 4.07 -23.26 5.25
CA LEU A 248 4.86 -22.06 5.09
C LEU A 248 3.99 -20.82 5.30
N VAL A 249 4.48 -19.89 6.10
CA VAL A 249 3.93 -18.52 6.20
C VAL A 249 4.97 -17.52 5.73
N ILE A 250 4.55 -16.52 4.98
CA ILE A 250 5.40 -15.49 4.39
C ILE A 250 4.92 -14.12 4.87
N ALA A 251 5.85 -13.22 5.21
CA ALA A 251 5.59 -11.82 5.50
C ALA A 251 6.66 -10.93 4.84
N ASN A 252 6.45 -10.61 3.55
CA ASN A 252 7.43 -9.85 2.78
C ASN A 252 7.26 -8.35 2.99
N HIS A 253 8.16 -7.72 3.75
CA HIS A 253 8.13 -6.31 4.14
C HIS A 253 6.87 -5.90 4.91
N VAL A 254 6.41 -6.72 5.86
CA VAL A 254 5.15 -6.54 6.58
C VAL A 254 5.34 -6.27 8.06
N LEU A 255 6.19 -7.03 8.76
CA LEU A 255 6.23 -7.04 10.23
C LEU A 255 6.46 -5.68 10.86
N PHE A 256 7.30 -4.83 10.29
CA PHE A 256 7.57 -3.50 10.82
C PHE A 256 6.37 -2.52 10.70
N TYR A 257 5.33 -2.90 9.94
CA TYR A 257 4.06 -2.14 9.89
C TYR A 257 3.03 -2.65 10.90
N CYS A 258 3.21 -3.86 11.45
CA CYS A 258 2.27 -4.42 12.41
C CYS A 258 2.34 -3.68 13.75
N GLU A 259 1.19 -3.41 14.37
CA GLU A 259 1.14 -2.72 15.68
C GLU A 259 1.76 -3.57 16.79
N ASP A 260 1.44 -4.86 16.82
CA ASP A 260 1.90 -5.84 17.80
C ASP A 260 2.61 -7.01 17.11
N ILE A 261 3.91 -6.87 16.88
CA ILE A 261 4.75 -7.89 16.22
C ILE A 261 4.78 -9.21 17.01
N PRO A 262 4.93 -9.23 18.35
CA PRO A 262 4.84 -10.44 19.14
C PRO A 262 3.52 -11.20 18.97
N LYS A 263 2.40 -10.49 18.83
CA LYS A 263 1.10 -11.10 18.57
C LYS A 263 1.05 -11.76 17.19
N VAL A 264 1.59 -11.09 16.17
CA VAL A 264 1.69 -11.66 14.82
C VAL A 264 2.55 -12.92 14.83
N CYS A 265 3.71 -12.92 15.49
CA CYS A 265 4.57 -14.08 15.60
C CYS A 265 3.87 -15.29 16.27
N LYS A 266 3.08 -15.06 17.32
CA LYS A 266 2.27 -16.09 17.97
C LYS A 266 1.17 -16.65 17.06
N GLU A 267 0.49 -15.81 16.30
CA GLU A 267 -0.52 -16.26 15.32
C GLU A 267 0.13 -17.06 14.20
N VAL A 268 1.29 -16.60 13.68
CA VAL A 268 2.06 -17.33 12.69
C VAL A 268 2.47 -18.71 13.22
N LYS A 269 3.02 -18.76 14.44
CA LYS A 269 3.38 -20.03 15.10
C LYS A 269 2.18 -20.95 15.22
N ARG A 270 1.04 -20.43 15.65
CA ARG A 270 -0.20 -21.21 15.84
C ARG A 270 -0.69 -21.86 14.55
N VAL A 271 -0.65 -21.15 13.44
CA VAL A 271 -1.17 -21.68 12.16
C VAL A 271 -0.16 -22.51 11.39
N LEU A 272 1.11 -22.48 11.76
CA LEU A 272 2.15 -23.33 11.15
C LEU A 272 2.07 -24.74 11.70
N LYS A 273 2.18 -25.72 10.81
CA LYS A 273 2.32 -27.14 11.16
C LYS A 273 3.66 -27.40 11.84
N PRO A 274 3.77 -28.47 12.65
CA PRO A 274 5.08 -28.98 13.10
C PRO A 274 6.03 -29.15 11.90
N GLY A 275 7.27 -28.65 12.02
CA GLY A 275 8.24 -28.59 10.92
C GLY A 275 7.96 -27.52 9.87
N GLY A 276 6.93 -26.69 10.06
CA GLY A 276 6.63 -25.55 9.20
C GLY A 276 7.63 -24.42 9.35
N ARG A 277 7.61 -23.47 8.39
CA ARG A 277 8.57 -22.37 8.32
C ARG A 277 7.88 -21.01 8.21
N PHE A 278 8.47 -20.03 8.85
CA PHE A 278 8.13 -18.63 8.68
C PHE A 278 9.23 -17.89 7.93
N VAL A 279 8.90 -17.26 6.81
CA VAL A 279 9.83 -16.44 6.03
C VAL A 279 9.38 -14.99 6.10
N CYS A 280 10.19 -14.12 6.70
CA CYS A 280 9.86 -12.70 6.79
C CYS A 280 11.05 -11.83 6.39
N SER A 281 10.78 -10.81 5.58
CA SER A 281 11.82 -9.92 5.09
C SER A 281 11.85 -8.60 5.85
N THR A 282 13.05 -8.04 5.91
CA THR A 282 13.29 -6.71 6.48
C THR A 282 14.57 -6.10 5.93
N TYR A 283 14.88 -4.91 6.41
CA TYR A 283 16.06 -4.13 6.09
C TYR A 283 16.96 -4.00 7.31
N GLY A 284 18.25 -3.68 7.09
CA GLY A 284 19.18 -3.26 8.12
C GLY A 284 19.37 -1.73 8.14
N ASN A 285 20.14 -1.27 9.11
CA ASN A 285 20.36 0.16 9.36
C ASN A 285 21.07 0.90 8.21
N ASP A 286 21.86 0.18 7.40
CA ASP A 286 22.58 0.77 6.26
C ASP A 286 21.73 0.85 4.97
N HIS A 287 20.47 0.39 4.99
CA HIS A 287 19.62 0.40 3.82
C HIS A 287 19.33 1.81 3.33
N MET A 288 19.71 2.10 2.07
CA MET A 288 19.47 3.38 1.38
C MET A 288 20.09 4.60 2.12
N ARG A 289 21.14 4.40 2.95
CA ARG A 289 21.74 5.48 3.75
C ARG A 289 22.22 6.66 2.91
N GLU A 290 22.77 6.40 1.70
CA GLU A 290 23.29 7.44 0.82
C GLU A 290 22.19 8.39 0.34
N VAL A 291 20.94 7.90 0.23
CA VAL A 291 19.77 8.73 -0.11
C VAL A 291 19.43 9.68 1.04
N SER A 292 19.45 9.18 2.27
CA SER A 292 19.25 10.01 3.47
C SER A 292 20.35 11.07 3.62
N GLU A 293 21.60 10.69 3.40
CA GLU A 293 22.73 11.62 3.40
C GLU A 293 22.63 12.67 2.29
N LEU A 294 22.15 12.27 1.09
CA LEU A 294 21.98 13.18 -0.04
C LEU A 294 21.01 14.31 0.30
N VAL A 295 19.84 13.99 0.84
CA VAL A 295 18.83 14.99 1.18
C VAL A 295 19.23 15.84 2.37
N GLN A 296 19.89 15.28 3.38
CA GLN A 296 20.39 16.03 4.53
C GLN A 296 21.54 17.00 4.18
N LYS A 297 22.33 16.69 3.15
CA LYS A 297 23.35 17.62 2.62
C LYS A 297 22.73 18.76 1.80
N PHE A 298 21.53 18.58 1.29
CA PHE A 298 20.77 19.64 0.62
C PHE A 298 20.08 20.55 1.63
N ASP A 299 19.39 19.97 2.60
CA ASP A 299 18.75 20.66 3.73
C ASP A 299 18.73 19.70 4.93
N ASP A 300 19.41 20.06 6.02
CA ASP A 300 19.61 19.22 7.21
C ASP A 300 18.30 18.95 7.98
N ARG A 301 17.24 19.70 7.71
CA ARG A 301 15.90 19.50 8.27
C ARG A 301 15.13 18.38 7.62
N ILE A 302 15.58 17.88 6.45
CA ILE A 302 14.86 16.85 5.71
C ILE A 302 15.07 15.49 6.37
N VAL A 303 13.96 14.83 6.68
CA VAL A 303 13.88 13.48 7.17
C VAL A 303 12.99 12.67 6.24
N LEU A 304 13.51 11.59 5.66
CA LEU A 304 12.78 10.76 4.68
C LEU A 304 11.79 9.79 5.32
N ALA A 305 11.98 9.47 6.61
CA ALA A 305 11.07 8.65 7.38
C ALA A 305 10.92 9.25 8.78
N ALA A 306 9.70 9.54 9.20
CA ALA A 306 9.41 10.10 10.51
C ALA A 306 9.74 9.11 11.66
N LYS A 307 9.73 7.81 11.40
CA LYS A 307 10.30 6.73 12.26
C LYS A 307 11.07 5.77 11.39
N ASN A 308 12.21 5.34 11.90
CA ASN A 308 12.93 4.23 11.29
C ASN A 308 12.17 2.93 11.57
N LEU A 309 11.51 2.40 10.53
CA LEU A 309 10.74 1.15 10.62
C LEU A 309 11.60 -0.03 11.05
N TYR A 310 12.90 0.02 10.74
CA TYR A 310 13.87 -1.04 11.08
C TYR A 310 14.13 -1.12 12.58
N GLU A 311 13.92 -0.05 13.34
CA GLU A 311 13.96 -0.09 14.81
C GLU A 311 12.84 -0.95 15.41
N ARG A 312 11.71 -1.10 14.71
CA ARG A 312 10.62 -1.96 15.16
C ARG A 312 10.86 -3.43 14.82
N PHE A 313 11.29 -3.69 13.59
CA PHE A 313 11.67 -5.02 13.11
C PHE A 313 12.69 -4.85 11.99
N GLY A 314 13.96 -4.97 12.32
CA GLY A 314 15.10 -4.85 11.42
C GLY A 314 16.00 -6.06 11.50
N LYS A 315 17.04 -6.06 10.69
CA LYS A 315 18.10 -7.07 10.72
C LYS A 315 18.74 -7.18 12.11
N GLU A 316 18.91 -6.04 12.79
CA GLU A 316 19.65 -5.93 14.05
C GLU A 316 18.86 -6.48 15.25
N ASN A 317 17.54 -6.48 15.23
CA ASN A 317 16.68 -6.90 16.34
C ASN A 317 15.70 -8.03 15.99
N GLY A 318 15.59 -8.40 14.71
CA GLY A 318 14.61 -9.36 14.24
C GLY A 318 14.83 -10.77 14.82
N GLU A 319 16.08 -11.21 14.96
CA GLU A 319 16.40 -12.51 15.56
C GLU A 319 15.92 -12.58 17.03
N GLU A 320 16.20 -11.54 17.83
CA GLU A 320 15.75 -11.48 19.24
C GLU A 320 14.23 -11.51 19.38
N ILE A 321 13.51 -10.87 18.42
CA ILE A 321 12.06 -10.87 18.42
C ILE A 321 11.52 -12.25 18.08
N LEU A 322 12.05 -12.88 17.03
CA LEU A 322 11.58 -14.17 16.51
C LEU A 322 11.92 -15.35 17.41
N GLN A 323 13.06 -15.35 18.11
CA GLN A 323 13.49 -16.46 18.97
C GLN A 323 12.54 -16.74 20.15
N LYS A 324 11.58 -15.86 20.42
CA LYS A 324 10.55 -16.08 21.45
C LYS A 324 9.51 -17.13 21.03
N ASP A 325 9.32 -17.32 19.73
CA ASP A 325 8.28 -18.18 19.18
C ASP A 325 8.84 -19.26 18.23
N PHE A 326 10.05 -19.09 17.67
CA PHE A 326 10.68 -19.99 16.73
C PHE A 326 11.97 -20.59 17.32
N GLU A 327 12.19 -21.89 17.10
CA GLU A 327 13.33 -22.63 17.72
C GLU A 327 14.66 -22.37 17.03
N LYS A 328 14.64 -22.23 15.71
CA LYS A 328 15.81 -21.94 14.89
C LYS A 328 15.50 -20.78 13.99
N ILE A 329 16.44 -19.83 13.89
CA ILE A 329 16.31 -18.64 13.03
C ILE A 329 17.58 -18.53 12.19
N GLU A 330 17.38 -18.32 10.89
CA GLU A 330 18.45 -18.08 9.92
C GLU A 330 18.24 -16.72 9.27
N TRP A 331 19.29 -15.90 9.22
CA TRP A 331 19.33 -14.70 8.41
C TRP A 331 19.93 -15.02 7.04
N ARG A 332 19.23 -14.69 5.97
CA ARG A 332 19.71 -14.82 4.58
C ARG A 332 19.74 -13.42 3.97
N ARG A 333 20.93 -12.95 3.63
CA ARG A 333 21.12 -11.63 3.05
C ARG A 333 20.84 -11.65 1.56
N TYR A 334 20.19 -10.59 1.07
CA TYR A 334 20.07 -10.30 -0.35
C TYR A 334 21.23 -9.40 -0.79
N GLU A 335 22.19 -9.94 -1.54
CA GLU A 335 23.35 -9.21 -2.02
C GLU A 335 22.98 -8.32 -3.20
N ASP A 336 22.85 -7.01 -2.95
CA ASP A 336 22.49 -6.04 -3.97
C ASP A 336 22.97 -4.62 -3.62
N SER A 337 23.03 -3.77 -4.64
CA SER A 337 23.19 -2.32 -4.56
C SER A 337 22.49 -1.67 -5.73
N LEU A 338 22.25 -0.35 -5.70
CA LEU A 338 21.75 0.38 -6.86
C LEU A 338 22.84 1.31 -7.38
N ILE A 339 22.88 1.47 -8.71
CA ILE A 339 23.66 2.52 -9.37
C ILE A 339 22.71 3.33 -10.22
N VAL A 340 22.42 4.55 -9.78
CA VAL A 340 21.40 5.42 -10.40
C VAL A 340 22.10 6.53 -11.20
N PRO A 341 22.09 6.46 -12.55
CA PRO A 341 22.76 7.45 -13.40
C PRO A 341 21.90 8.67 -13.69
N GLU A 342 20.57 8.61 -13.42
CA GLU A 342 19.61 9.64 -13.78
C GLU A 342 18.96 10.25 -12.52
N PRO A 343 18.78 11.60 -12.48
CA PRO A 343 18.23 12.26 -11.29
C PRO A 343 16.72 12.00 -11.09
N GLU A 344 15.94 11.89 -12.17
CA GLU A 344 14.48 11.84 -12.10
C GLU A 344 13.93 10.63 -11.33
N PRO A 345 14.42 9.39 -11.54
CA PRO A 345 13.98 8.24 -10.74
C PRO A 345 14.33 8.36 -9.26
N LEU A 346 15.52 8.91 -8.94
CA LEU A 346 15.95 9.13 -7.57
C LEU A 346 15.10 10.21 -6.90
N ILE A 347 14.79 11.31 -7.58
CA ILE A 347 13.91 12.37 -7.09
C ILE A 347 12.50 11.82 -6.83
N SER A 348 11.97 11.03 -7.77
CA SER A 348 10.65 10.41 -7.63
C SER A 348 10.61 9.47 -6.42
N TYR A 349 11.65 8.69 -6.20
CA TYR A 349 11.79 7.86 -5.00
C TYR A 349 11.80 8.71 -3.72
N ILE A 350 12.62 9.77 -3.66
CA ILE A 350 12.73 10.67 -2.51
C ILE A 350 11.37 11.30 -2.20
N LEU A 351 10.66 11.82 -3.21
CA LEU A 351 9.35 12.44 -3.03
C LEU A 351 8.27 11.42 -2.60
N SER A 352 8.44 10.14 -2.93
CA SER A 352 7.54 9.06 -2.49
C SER A 352 7.78 8.62 -1.04
N CYS A 353 8.83 9.10 -0.37
CA CYS A 353 9.11 8.79 1.03
C CYS A 353 8.13 9.48 2.00
N HIS A 354 8.16 9.07 3.27
CA HIS A 354 7.12 9.35 4.26
C HIS A 354 7.56 10.33 5.34
N GLY A 355 8.54 11.14 5.00
CA GLY A 355 9.04 12.17 5.89
C GLY A 355 8.43 13.54 5.62
N ASN A 356 9.26 14.54 5.87
CA ASN A 356 8.92 15.96 5.65
C ASN A 356 9.51 16.53 4.35
N GLN A 357 10.12 15.69 3.50
CA GLN A 357 10.86 16.09 2.31
C GLN A 357 10.03 16.96 1.35
N GLY A 358 8.73 16.67 1.18
CA GLY A 358 7.86 17.45 0.32
C GLY A 358 7.80 18.94 0.72
N GLN A 359 7.82 19.21 2.02
CA GLN A 359 7.75 20.57 2.56
C GLN A 359 8.99 21.42 2.21
N TYR A 360 10.18 20.80 2.13
CA TYR A 360 11.44 21.52 1.89
C TYR A 360 11.91 21.43 0.44
N ILE A 361 11.54 20.39 -0.28
CA ILE A 361 11.98 20.18 -1.67
C ILE A 361 11.09 20.90 -2.68
N LEU A 362 9.76 20.91 -2.49
CA LEU A 362 8.84 21.40 -3.52
C LEU A 362 9.02 22.88 -3.80
N ASP A 363 9.27 23.72 -2.79
CA ASP A 363 9.52 25.17 -2.94
C ASP A 363 10.88 25.46 -3.61
N HIS A 364 11.84 24.52 -3.53
CA HIS A 364 13.18 24.60 -4.09
C HIS A 364 13.45 23.53 -5.15
N TYR A 365 12.39 23.04 -5.83
CA TYR A 365 12.46 21.87 -6.70
C TYR A 365 13.55 21.97 -7.78
N LYS A 366 13.69 23.11 -8.46
CA LYS A 366 14.70 23.32 -9.52
C LYS A 366 16.13 23.25 -8.97
N GLU A 367 16.35 23.79 -7.77
CA GLU A 367 17.65 23.75 -7.11
C GLU A 367 17.98 22.32 -6.69
N PHE A 368 17.01 21.62 -6.10
CA PHE A 368 17.13 20.23 -5.73
C PHE A 368 17.40 19.33 -6.95
N GLN A 369 16.65 19.50 -8.03
CA GLN A 369 16.87 18.74 -9.27
C GLN A 369 18.30 18.94 -9.80
N SER A 370 18.77 20.19 -9.83
CA SER A 370 20.12 20.53 -10.29
C SER A 370 21.19 19.93 -9.37
N TYR A 371 20.94 19.91 -8.06
CA TYR A 371 21.82 19.29 -7.06
C TYR A 371 21.89 17.78 -7.25
N VAL A 372 20.74 17.07 -7.35
CA VAL A 372 20.69 15.63 -7.57
C VAL A 372 21.34 15.25 -8.88
N ARG A 373 21.12 16.02 -9.98
CA ARG A 373 21.75 15.79 -11.27
C ARG A 373 23.28 15.77 -11.17
N LYS A 374 23.89 16.71 -10.48
CA LYS A 374 25.35 16.71 -10.23
C LYS A 374 25.84 15.49 -9.46
N LYS A 375 24.99 14.94 -8.57
CA LYS A 375 25.34 13.77 -7.77
C LYS A 375 25.15 12.44 -8.51
N THR A 376 24.27 12.40 -9.49
CA THR A 376 24.03 11.22 -10.34
C THR A 376 24.95 11.16 -11.57
N GLU A 377 25.69 12.24 -11.86
CA GLU A 377 26.74 12.21 -12.90
C GLU A 377 27.78 11.13 -12.57
N GLY A 378 27.89 10.12 -13.43
CA GLY A 378 28.77 8.96 -13.23
C GLY A 378 28.19 7.81 -12.42
N GLY A 379 26.93 7.92 -12.01
CA GLY A 379 26.20 6.88 -11.26
C GLY A 379 26.23 7.12 -9.74
N PHE A 380 25.05 7.32 -9.16
CA PHE A 380 24.91 7.44 -7.71
C PHE A 380 24.75 6.05 -7.08
N HIS A 381 25.73 5.65 -6.29
CA HIS A 381 25.72 4.36 -5.62
C HIS A 381 24.86 4.42 -4.36
N ILE A 382 23.99 3.38 -4.19
CA ILE A 382 23.10 3.23 -3.05
C ILE A 382 23.24 1.83 -2.48
N THR A 383 23.51 1.74 -1.18
CA THR A 383 23.61 0.49 -0.45
C THR A 383 22.24 -0.13 -0.23
N LYS A 384 22.12 -1.43 -0.51
CA LYS A 384 20.96 -2.23 -0.09
C LYS A 384 21.38 -3.17 1.05
N ASP A 385 20.82 -2.94 2.22
CA ASP A 385 20.97 -3.83 3.36
C ASP A 385 19.61 -4.46 3.64
N ALA A 386 19.33 -5.56 2.94
CA ALA A 386 18.05 -6.26 2.95
C ALA A 386 18.26 -7.77 3.00
N GLY A 387 17.25 -8.48 3.49
CA GLY A 387 17.28 -9.94 3.53
C GLY A 387 16.02 -10.50 4.19
N ILE A 388 16.06 -11.78 4.45
CA ILE A 388 14.98 -12.52 5.11
C ILE A 388 15.47 -13.20 6.38
N PHE A 389 14.60 -13.30 7.36
CA PHE A 389 14.68 -14.32 8.41
C PHE A 389 13.85 -15.53 8.01
N VAL A 390 14.40 -16.71 8.30
CA VAL A 390 13.69 -17.99 8.21
C VAL A 390 13.60 -18.56 9.60
N GLY A 391 12.40 -18.60 10.18
CA GLY A 391 12.10 -19.19 11.47
C GLY A 391 11.50 -20.59 11.29
N TYR A 392 11.92 -21.53 12.09
CA TYR A 392 11.47 -22.93 12.07
C TYR A 392 10.72 -23.28 13.35
N ILE A 393 9.67 -24.10 13.20
CA ILE A 393 8.96 -24.73 14.31
C ILE A 393 9.41 -26.19 14.41
N GLY A 394 9.70 -26.64 15.62
CA GLY A 394 10.06 -28.03 15.90
C GLY A 394 8.90 -29.00 15.74
#